data_b9c3ec81ec016d48af8261224f260eb1
#
_entry.id   b9c3ec81ec016d48af8261224f260eb1
#
_cell.length_a   1.000
_cell.length_b   1.000
_cell.length_c   1.000
_cell.angle_alpha   90.00
_cell.angle_beta   90.00
_cell.angle_gamma   90.00
#
_symmetry.space_group_name_H-M   'P 1'
#
loop_
_entity.id
_entity.type
_entity.pdbx_description
1 polymer ?
#
loop_
_entity_poly.entity_id
_entity_poly.type
_entity_poly.pdbx_seq_one_letter_code
_entity_poly.pdbx_strand_id
1 'polypeptide(L)'
;MNFRFMGGSMGSVVGEKIARLGLHSLKEGIPLVIVSASGGARMQEGTLSLMQLAKTSVVIAQLREAGIPFISILTDPTTGGVSASFAMQGDVIIAEPGAVIGFAGARVIKQTIGQDLPEGFQTAEFLQEHGMVDTVVPRGRLAQTTGRLLRMLSNQPALEGEPAA
;
A
#
# COMPACT_ATOMS: atom_id res chain seq x y z
N MET A 1 -2.20 -8.45 4.04
CA MET A 1 -3.21 -9.32 3.36
C MET A 1 -2.54 -10.64 3.01
N ASN A 2 -3.30 -11.73 2.77
CA ASN A 2 -2.72 -13.02 2.38
C ASN A 2 -3.17 -13.37 0.95
N PHE A 3 -2.24 -13.32 -0.01
CA PHE A 3 -2.55 -13.58 -1.41
C PHE A 3 -3.05 -15.01 -1.69
N ARG A 4 -2.65 -15.99 -0.88
CA ARG A 4 -3.12 -17.38 -1.01
C ARG A 4 -4.61 -17.56 -0.72
N PHE A 5 -5.24 -16.61 -0.02
CA PHE A 5 -6.67 -16.60 0.23
C PHE A 5 -7.37 -15.69 -0.77
N MET A 6 -8.06 -16.27 -1.75
CA MET A 6 -8.82 -15.55 -2.78
C MET A 6 -8.04 -14.42 -3.49
N GLY A 7 -6.75 -14.68 -3.80
CA GLY A 7 -5.88 -13.68 -4.42
C GLY A 7 -5.61 -12.45 -3.53
N GLY A 8 -5.73 -12.56 -2.21
CA GLY A 8 -5.62 -11.42 -1.30
C GLY A 8 -6.69 -10.35 -1.53
N SER A 9 -7.76 -10.67 -2.26
CA SER A 9 -8.75 -9.69 -2.71
C SER A 9 -9.47 -9.01 -1.56
N MET A 10 -9.69 -7.69 -1.69
CA MET A 10 -10.40 -6.87 -0.73
C MET A 10 -11.91 -7.02 -0.90
N GLY A 11 -12.56 -7.62 0.08
CA GLY A 11 -14.01 -7.61 0.26
C GLY A 11 -14.41 -6.73 1.44
N SER A 12 -15.70 -6.74 1.77
CA SER A 12 -16.31 -5.94 2.84
C SER A 12 -15.61 -6.09 4.20
N VAL A 13 -15.25 -7.32 4.57
CA VAL A 13 -14.56 -7.61 5.84
C VAL A 13 -13.16 -7.00 5.88
N VAL A 14 -12.42 -7.06 4.77
CA VAL A 14 -11.07 -6.48 4.71
C VAL A 14 -11.14 -4.96 4.78
N GLY A 15 -12.03 -4.34 3.99
CA GLY A 15 -12.23 -2.90 4.02
C GLY A 15 -12.68 -2.41 5.40
N GLU A 16 -13.60 -3.13 6.06
CA GLU A 16 -14.01 -2.81 7.43
C GLU A 16 -12.85 -2.88 8.42
N LYS A 17 -12.02 -3.91 8.35
CA LYS A 17 -10.84 -4.04 9.24
C LYS A 17 -9.86 -2.90 9.03
N ILE A 18 -9.59 -2.52 7.79
CA ILE A 18 -8.70 -1.37 7.50
C ILE A 18 -9.31 -0.08 8.05
N ALA A 19 -10.59 0.15 7.81
CA ALA A 19 -11.27 1.33 8.33
C ALA A 19 -11.21 1.40 9.87
N ARG A 20 -11.50 0.29 10.56
CA ARG A 20 -11.40 0.23 12.03
C ARG A 20 -9.98 0.45 12.55
N LEU A 21 -8.97 -0.10 11.87
CA LEU A 21 -7.58 0.16 12.23
C LEU A 21 -7.23 1.64 12.09
N GLY A 22 -7.62 2.27 10.99
CA GLY A 22 -7.39 3.70 10.81
C GLY A 22 -8.14 4.55 11.83
N LEU A 23 -9.40 4.23 12.14
CA LEU A 23 -10.15 4.93 13.22
C LEU A 23 -9.52 4.70 14.60
N HIS A 24 -8.94 3.53 14.86
CA HIS A 24 -8.19 3.29 16.09
C HIS A 24 -6.91 4.12 16.12
N SER A 25 -6.14 4.14 15.02
CA SER A 25 -4.97 5.02 14.89
C SER A 25 -5.33 6.49 15.15
N LEU A 26 -6.44 6.96 14.57
CA LEU A 26 -6.93 8.31 14.77
C LEU A 26 -7.27 8.59 16.24
N LYS A 27 -7.97 7.67 16.90
CA LYS A 27 -8.37 7.81 18.30
C LYS A 27 -7.18 7.84 19.25
N GLU A 28 -6.21 6.96 19.05
CA GLU A 28 -5.05 6.81 19.93
C GLU A 28 -3.86 7.71 19.54
N GLY A 29 -3.94 8.43 18.41
CA GLY A 29 -2.85 9.26 17.92
C GLY A 29 -1.59 8.48 17.52
N ILE A 30 -1.75 7.24 17.06
CA ILE A 30 -0.63 6.34 16.68
C ILE A 30 -0.53 6.15 15.17
N PRO A 31 0.68 6.07 14.60
CA PRO A 31 0.86 5.82 13.17
C PRO A 31 0.22 4.52 12.69
N LEU A 32 -0.21 4.50 11.42
CA LEU A 32 -0.76 3.32 10.75
C LEU A 32 0.28 2.74 9.79
N VAL A 33 0.43 1.41 9.79
CA VAL A 33 1.20 0.69 8.78
C VAL A 33 0.35 -0.41 8.17
N ILE A 34 0.25 -0.45 6.84
CA ILE A 34 -0.48 -1.52 6.14
C ILE A 34 0.44 -2.20 5.14
N VAL A 35 0.52 -3.54 5.23
CA VAL A 35 1.22 -4.38 4.25
C VAL A 35 0.20 -4.99 3.30
N SER A 36 0.34 -4.69 2.01
CA SER A 36 -0.56 -5.14 0.95
C SER A 36 0.03 -6.29 0.14
N ALA A 37 -0.80 -7.30 -0.13
CA ALA A 37 -0.55 -8.38 -1.08
C ALA A 37 -1.91 -8.77 -1.68
N SER A 38 -2.26 -8.24 -2.85
CA SER A 38 -3.64 -8.33 -3.34
C SER A 38 -3.76 -8.21 -4.85
N GLY A 39 -4.66 -9.02 -5.41
CA GLY A 39 -5.14 -8.89 -6.78
C GLY A 39 -6.23 -7.82 -6.98
N GLY A 40 -6.66 -7.11 -5.92
CA GLY A 40 -7.62 -6.02 -6.04
C GLY A 40 -8.94 -6.22 -5.31
N ALA A 41 -10.02 -5.61 -5.81
CA ALA A 41 -11.36 -5.76 -5.25
C ALA A 41 -11.93 -7.16 -5.50
N ARG A 42 -12.62 -7.71 -4.51
CA ARG A 42 -13.19 -9.07 -4.57
C ARG A 42 -14.42 -9.14 -5.47
N MET A 43 -14.29 -9.77 -6.63
CA MET A 43 -15.36 -9.88 -7.62
C MET A 43 -16.60 -10.60 -7.08
N GLN A 44 -16.43 -11.58 -6.20
CA GLN A 44 -17.52 -12.37 -5.61
C GLN A 44 -18.46 -11.53 -4.72
N GLU A 45 -18.01 -10.38 -4.24
CA GLU A 45 -18.84 -9.43 -3.45
C GLU A 45 -19.41 -8.29 -4.31
N GLY A 46 -19.18 -8.31 -5.61
CA GLY A 46 -19.74 -7.31 -6.54
C GLY A 46 -19.43 -5.87 -6.12
N THR A 47 -20.42 -5.00 -6.19
CA THR A 47 -20.28 -3.57 -5.86
C THR A 47 -19.89 -3.31 -4.40
N LEU A 48 -20.19 -4.22 -3.47
CA LEU A 48 -19.79 -4.07 -2.07
C LEU A 48 -18.26 -4.03 -1.92
N SER A 49 -17.52 -4.79 -2.72
CA SER A 49 -16.05 -4.75 -2.72
C SER A 49 -15.53 -3.41 -3.27
N LEU A 50 -16.19 -2.83 -4.26
CA LEU A 50 -15.82 -1.52 -4.81
C LEU A 50 -16.08 -0.38 -3.81
N MET A 51 -17.14 -0.47 -3.03
CA MET A 51 -17.44 0.53 -1.99
C MET A 51 -16.37 0.56 -0.88
N GLN A 52 -15.55 -0.50 -0.74
CA GLN A 52 -14.45 -0.51 0.22
C GLN A 52 -13.34 0.47 -0.17
N LEU A 53 -13.19 0.79 -1.47
CA LEU A 53 -12.21 1.78 -1.93
C LEU A 53 -12.51 3.14 -1.31
N ALA A 54 -13.74 3.61 -1.43
CA ALA A 54 -14.17 4.86 -0.82
C ALA A 54 -14.06 4.82 0.71
N LYS A 55 -14.52 3.73 1.34
CA LYS A 55 -14.51 3.54 2.79
C LYS A 55 -13.11 3.66 3.40
N THR A 56 -12.13 2.98 2.81
CA THR A 56 -10.74 3.02 3.27
C THR A 56 -10.11 4.39 3.01
N SER A 57 -10.37 4.99 1.84
CA SER A 57 -9.81 6.30 1.48
C SER A 57 -10.30 7.43 2.40
N VAL A 58 -11.58 7.39 2.84
CA VAL A 58 -12.10 8.37 3.80
C VAL A 58 -11.32 8.33 5.12
N VAL A 59 -11.03 7.14 5.63
CA VAL A 59 -10.30 7.00 6.89
C VAL A 59 -8.84 7.47 6.73
N ILE A 60 -8.19 7.16 5.61
CA ILE A 60 -6.85 7.67 5.33
C ILE A 60 -6.82 9.21 5.24
N ALA A 61 -7.84 9.81 4.62
CA ALA A 61 -7.97 11.26 4.58
C ALA A 61 -8.06 11.87 6.00
N GLN A 62 -8.84 11.25 6.89
CA GLN A 62 -8.95 11.69 8.29
C GLN A 62 -7.61 11.58 9.05
N LEU A 63 -6.83 10.50 8.82
CA LEU A 63 -5.48 10.39 9.39
C LEU A 63 -4.57 11.52 8.92
N ARG A 64 -4.59 11.83 7.63
CA ARG A 64 -3.81 12.93 7.04
C ARG A 64 -4.21 14.28 7.62
N GLU A 65 -5.51 14.58 7.75
CA GLU A 65 -6.00 15.82 8.37
C GLU A 65 -5.57 15.94 9.83
N ALA A 66 -5.49 14.82 10.55
CA ALA A 66 -5.02 14.77 11.94
C ALA A 66 -3.49 14.76 12.08
N GLY A 67 -2.73 14.73 10.97
CA GLY A 67 -1.27 14.66 11.00
C GLY A 67 -0.73 13.32 11.52
N ILE A 68 -1.50 12.24 11.41
CA ILE A 68 -1.12 10.90 11.86
C ILE A 68 -0.50 10.14 10.68
N PRO A 69 0.79 9.74 10.77
CA PRO A 69 1.50 9.10 9.66
C PRO A 69 0.88 7.76 9.23
N PHE A 70 0.76 7.58 7.93
CA PHE A 70 0.40 6.31 7.31
C PHE A 70 1.52 5.82 6.39
N ILE A 71 2.13 4.67 6.70
CA ILE A 71 3.11 4.00 5.85
C ILE A 71 2.44 2.83 5.13
N SER A 72 2.48 2.86 3.79
CA SER A 72 2.02 1.77 2.95
C SER A 72 3.19 0.92 2.46
N ILE A 73 3.12 -0.40 2.68
CA ILE A 73 4.11 -1.36 2.21
C ILE A 73 3.47 -2.25 1.15
N LEU A 74 4.01 -2.18 -0.06
CA LEU A 74 3.50 -2.88 -1.24
C LEU A 74 4.34 -4.12 -1.49
N THR A 75 3.72 -5.29 -1.43
CA THR A 75 4.37 -6.56 -1.74
C THR A 75 3.81 -7.15 -3.04
N ASP A 76 4.44 -8.21 -3.54
CA ASP A 76 4.03 -8.86 -4.79
C ASP A 76 2.82 -9.80 -4.61
N PRO A 77 1.75 -9.61 -5.43
CA PRO A 77 1.40 -8.41 -6.17
C PRO A 77 0.55 -7.44 -5.33
N THR A 78 0.51 -6.16 -5.73
CA THR A 78 -0.48 -5.20 -5.19
C THR A 78 -1.16 -4.49 -6.36
N THR A 79 -2.37 -4.94 -6.71
CA THR A 79 -3.02 -4.51 -7.96
C THR A 79 -4.50 -4.16 -7.76
N GLY A 80 -5.12 -3.67 -8.82
CA GLY A 80 -6.57 -3.44 -8.94
C GLY A 80 -7.11 -2.42 -7.95
N GLY A 81 -8.26 -2.71 -7.35
CA GLY A 81 -8.92 -1.80 -6.40
C GLY A 81 -8.13 -1.54 -5.12
N VAL A 82 -7.15 -2.39 -4.75
CA VAL A 82 -6.30 -2.14 -3.60
C VAL A 82 -5.26 -1.07 -3.91
N SER A 83 -4.56 -1.15 -5.04
CA SER A 83 -3.66 -0.09 -5.49
C SER A 83 -4.41 1.21 -5.79
N ALA A 84 -5.61 1.13 -6.38
CA ALA A 84 -6.45 2.29 -6.66
C ALA A 84 -7.15 2.90 -5.42
N SER A 85 -6.77 2.49 -4.22
CA SER A 85 -7.31 3.01 -2.97
C SER A 85 -6.20 3.20 -1.93
N PHE A 86 -6.38 2.71 -0.73
CA PHE A 86 -5.49 2.96 0.41
C PHE A 86 -4.02 2.63 0.13
N ALA A 87 -3.71 1.64 -0.70
CA ALA A 87 -2.32 1.19 -0.89
C ALA A 87 -1.41 2.26 -1.53
N MET A 88 -1.96 3.12 -2.39
CA MET A 88 -1.21 4.24 -3.01
C MET A 88 -1.48 5.59 -2.32
N GLN A 89 -1.99 5.59 -1.08
CA GLN A 89 -2.32 6.80 -0.33
C GLN A 89 -1.44 6.98 0.92
N GLY A 90 -0.38 6.18 1.07
CA GLY A 90 0.59 6.35 2.16
C GLY A 90 1.29 7.71 2.12
N ASP A 91 1.62 8.26 3.27
CA ASP A 91 2.55 9.41 3.37
C ASP A 91 3.97 8.99 2.98
N VAL A 92 4.29 7.71 3.20
CA VAL A 92 5.45 7.03 2.63
C VAL A 92 5.00 5.69 2.05
N ILE A 93 5.38 5.43 0.80
CA ILE A 93 5.07 4.20 0.07
C ILE A 93 6.36 3.41 -0.15
N ILE A 94 6.45 2.25 0.49
CA ILE A 94 7.57 1.32 0.39
C ILE A 94 7.15 0.14 -0.47
N ALA A 95 8.00 -0.32 -1.37
CA ALA A 95 7.75 -1.54 -2.14
C ALA A 95 8.86 -2.59 -1.91
N GLU A 96 8.53 -3.86 -2.04
CA GLU A 96 9.54 -4.93 -2.12
C GLU A 96 10.14 -5.01 -3.53
N PRO A 97 11.44 -5.38 -3.66
CA PRO A 97 12.07 -5.52 -4.97
C PRO A 97 11.30 -6.45 -5.90
N GLY A 98 11.12 -6.03 -7.15
CA GLY A 98 10.43 -6.80 -8.19
C GLY A 98 8.93 -6.97 -7.99
N ALA A 99 8.32 -6.36 -6.96
CA ALA A 99 6.89 -6.46 -6.73
C ALA A 99 6.09 -5.86 -7.90
N VAL A 100 5.08 -6.58 -8.37
CA VAL A 100 4.15 -6.09 -9.40
C VAL A 100 3.08 -5.23 -8.75
N ILE A 101 3.07 -3.95 -9.11
CA ILE A 101 2.18 -2.95 -8.53
C ILE A 101 1.51 -2.18 -9.68
N GLY A 102 0.18 -2.14 -9.70
CA GLY A 102 -0.53 -1.43 -10.75
C GLY A 102 -2.04 -1.60 -10.64
N PHE A 103 -2.80 -0.87 -11.46
CA PHE A 103 -4.26 -1.01 -11.48
C PHE A 103 -4.70 -2.23 -12.31
N ALA A 104 -4.52 -2.16 -13.61
CA ALA A 104 -4.81 -3.28 -14.51
C ALA A 104 -3.54 -4.12 -14.70
N GLY A 105 -3.70 -5.44 -14.81
CA GLY A 105 -2.58 -6.32 -15.13
C GLY A 105 -1.99 -6.01 -16.52
N ALA A 106 -0.68 -6.16 -16.69
CA ALA A 106 0.05 -5.85 -17.92
C ALA A 106 -0.58 -6.52 -19.17
N ARG A 107 -1.06 -7.76 -19.02
CA ARG A 107 -1.76 -8.47 -20.12
C ARG A 107 -3.02 -7.74 -20.58
N VAL A 108 -3.82 -7.24 -19.65
CA VAL A 108 -5.08 -6.52 -19.96
C VAL A 108 -4.75 -5.21 -20.64
N ILE A 109 -3.76 -4.48 -20.14
CA ILE A 109 -3.32 -3.21 -20.73
C ILE A 109 -2.84 -3.46 -22.17
N LYS A 110 -1.92 -4.42 -22.37
CA LYS A 110 -1.42 -4.77 -23.72
C LYS A 110 -2.54 -5.13 -24.69
N GLN A 111 -3.53 -5.92 -24.24
CA GLN A 111 -4.68 -6.27 -25.07
C GLN A 111 -5.58 -5.08 -25.40
N THR A 112 -5.67 -4.10 -24.50
CA THR A 112 -6.53 -2.93 -24.68
C THR A 112 -5.90 -1.88 -25.61
N ILE A 113 -4.61 -1.59 -25.42
CA ILE A 113 -3.91 -0.55 -26.21
C ILE A 113 -3.24 -1.09 -27.47
N GLY A 114 -3.11 -2.43 -27.61
CA GLY A 114 -2.50 -3.08 -28.77
C GLY A 114 -1.00 -2.82 -28.95
N GLN A 115 -0.30 -2.40 -27.89
CA GLN A 115 1.14 -2.08 -27.90
C GLN A 115 1.90 -2.90 -26.87
N ASP A 116 3.18 -3.11 -27.12
CA ASP A 116 4.08 -3.69 -26.13
C ASP A 116 4.35 -2.68 -25.02
N LEU A 117 4.38 -3.19 -23.77
CA LEU A 117 4.67 -2.38 -22.61
C LEU A 117 6.19 -2.20 -22.44
N PRO A 118 6.64 -1.09 -21.85
CA PRO A 118 8.04 -0.90 -21.50
C PRO A 118 8.59 -2.05 -20.67
N GLU A 119 9.88 -2.31 -20.80
CA GLU A 119 10.56 -3.31 -19.95
C GLU A 119 10.41 -2.91 -18.47
N GLY A 120 10.17 -3.91 -17.61
CA GLY A 120 9.95 -3.67 -16.17
C GLY A 120 8.65 -2.95 -15.81
N PHE A 121 7.76 -2.72 -16.77
CA PHE A 121 6.48 -2.03 -16.52
C PHE A 121 5.73 -2.60 -15.31
N GLN A 122 5.29 -1.73 -14.40
CA GLN A 122 4.62 -2.06 -13.14
C GLN A 122 5.49 -2.78 -12.09
N THR A 123 6.80 -2.89 -12.26
CA THR A 123 7.67 -3.33 -11.17
C THR A 123 7.89 -2.21 -10.15
N ALA A 124 8.24 -2.59 -8.93
CA ALA A 124 8.55 -1.63 -7.86
C ALA A 124 9.63 -0.62 -8.28
N GLU A 125 10.66 -1.09 -8.98
CA GLU A 125 11.77 -0.28 -9.49
C GLU A 125 11.28 0.74 -10.54
N PHE A 126 10.48 0.27 -11.50
CA PHE A 126 9.89 1.15 -12.50
C PHE A 126 9.04 2.25 -11.85
N LEU A 127 8.23 1.90 -10.84
CA LEU A 127 7.39 2.86 -10.14
C LEU A 127 8.20 3.84 -9.29
N GLN A 128 9.31 3.41 -8.72
CA GLN A 128 10.21 4.29 -7.99
C GLN A 128 10.87 5.30 -8.93
N GLU A 129 11.34 4.88 -10.10
CA GLU A 129 11.91 5.77 -11.13
C GLU A 129 10.90 6.82 -11.62
N HIS A 130 9.60 6.48 -11.60
CA HIS A 130 8.51 7.36 -12.01
C HIS A 130 7.87 8.13 -10.84
N GLY A 131 8.43 8.07 -9.64
CA GLY A 131 7.98 8.84 -8.48
C GLY A 131 6.66 8.35 -7.86
N MET A 132 6.22 7.13 -8.15
CA MET A 132 4.99 6.53 -7.60
C MET A 132 5.25 5.70 -6.33
N VAL A 133 6.49 5.31 -6.08
CA VAL A 133 6.97 4.62 -4.89
C VAL A 133 8.18 5.38 -4.36
N ASP A 134 8.21 5.65 -3.06
CA ASP A 134 9.28 6.44 -2.45
C ASP A 134 10.59 5.64 -2.32
N THR A 135 10.48 4.34 -1.97
CA THR A 135 11.67 3.50 -1.82
C THR A 135 11.36 2.02 -2.02
N VAL A 136 12.34 1.32 -2.60
CA VAL A 136 12.32 -0.14 -2.74
C VAL A 136 13.22 -0.76 -1.69
N VAL A 137 12.65 -1.61 -0.82
CA VAL A 137 13.31 -2.16 0.36
C VAL A 137 13.16 -3.68 0.42
N PRO A 138 14.27 -4.45 0.46
CA PRO A 138 14.20 -5.89 0.65
C PRO A 138 13.50 -6.30 1.94
N ARG A 139 12.73 -7.40 1.91
CA ARG A 139 11.91 -7.89 3.03
C ARG A 139 12.64 -7.94 4.37
N GLY A 140 13.89 -8.41 4.39
CA GLY A 140 14.70 -8.49 5.60
C GLY A 140 15.03 -7.15 6.26
N ARG A 141 14.90 -6.04 5.51
CA ARG A 141 15.17 -4.67 5.98
C ARG A 141 13.90 -3.87 6.25
N LEU A 142 12.72 -4.37 5.86
CA LEU A 142 11.46 -3.63 6.00
C LEU A 142 11.17 -3.19 7.44
N ALA A 143 11.34 -4.08 8.42
CA ALA A 143 11.05 -3.76 9.82
C ALA A 143 11.95 -2.60 10.33
N GLN A 144 13.24 -2.65 10.03
CA GLN A 144 14.19 -1.60 10.41
C GLN A 144 13.87 -0.27 9.73
N THR A 145 13.66 -0.30 8.41
CA THR A 145 13.34 0.90 7.62
C THR A 145 12.03 1.53 8.07
N THR A 146 10.98 0.73 8.23
CA THR A 146 9.67 1.20 8.69
C THR A 146 9.76 1.81 10.09
N GLY A 147 10.46 1.15 11.02
CA GLY A 147 10.65 1.66 12.38
C GLY A 147 11.37 3.01 12.40
N ARG A 148 12.40 3.17 11.55
CA ARG A 148 13.13 4.44 11.41
C ARG A 148 12.22 5.55 10.87
N LEU A 149 11.48 5.29 9.81
CA LEU A 149 10.53 6.24 9.22
C LEU A 149 9.44 6.65 10.21
N LEU A 150 8.89 5.71 10.97
CA LEU A 150 7.88 6.00 11.99
C LEU A 150 8.43 6.95 13.06
N ARG A 151 9.66 6.73 13.54
CA ARG A 151 10.28 7.64 14.52
C ARG A 151 10.49 9.05 13.96
N MET A 152 10.98 9.15 12.73
CA MET A 152 11.17 10.43 12.04
C MET A 152 9.86 11.19 11.86
N LEU A 153 8.83 10.50 11.37
CA LEU A 153 7.50 11.11 11.14
C LEU A 153 6.76 11.46 12.44
N SER A 154 7.08 10.78 13.55
CA SER A 154 6.50 11.05 14.87
C SER A 154 7.37 11.92 15.77
N ASN A 155 8.44 12.54 15.22
CA ASN A 155 9.42 13.36 15.96
C ASN A 155 10.02 12.64 17.18
N GLN A 156 10.22 11.31 17.09
CA GLN A 156 10.85 10.51 18.13
C GLN A 156 12.36 10.43 17.90
N PRO A 157 13.18 10.37 18.97
CA PRO A 157 14.63 10.27 18.83
C PRO A 157 15.04 8.96 18.12
N ALA A 158 16.18 9.00 17.43
CA ALA A 158 16.80 7.79 16.90
C ALA A 158 17.17 6.82 18.04
N LEU A 159 17.16 5.52 17.73
CA LEU A 159 17.67 4.53 18.68
C LEU A 159 19.19 4.57 18.72
N GLU A 160 19.78 4.29 19.88
CA GLU A 160 21.24 4.16 20.01
C GLU A 160 21.77 3.09 19.05
N GLY A 161 22.82 3.44 18.26
CA GLY A 161 23.41 2.56 17.26
C GLY A 161 22.71 2.53 15.89
N GLU A 162 21.68 3.35 15.67
CA GLU A 162 21.08 3.49 14.35
C GLU A 162 21.98 4.37 13.45
N PRO A 163 22.33 3.92 12.21
CA PRO A 163 23.14 4.76 11.33
C PRO A 163 22.43 6.06 10.99
N ALA A 164 23.18 7.16 10.93
CA ALA A 164 22.66 8.45 10.49
C ALA A 164 22.02 8.34 9.08
N ALA A 165 21.08 9.21 8.78
CA ALA A 165 20.39 9.23 7.50
C ALA A 165 21.30 9.63 6.33
#